data_f83ca90e19b3a73a3858d0070b4f9fc5
#
_entry.id   f83ca90e19b3a73a3858d0070b4f9fc5
#
_cell.length_a   1.000
_cell.length_b   1.000
_cell.length_c   1.000
_cell.angle_alpha   90.00
_cell.angle_beta   90.00
_cell.angle_gamma   90.00
#
_symmetry.space_group_name_H-M   'P 1'
#
loop_
_entity.id
_entity.type
_entity.pdbx_description
1 polymer ?
#
loop_
_entity_poly.entity_id
_entity_poly.type
_entity_poly.pdbx_seq_one_letter_code
_entity_poly.pdbx_strand_id
1 'polypeptide(L)'
;MTSMSREQQVSAVFVQVADSLIDDFDLIEFLEQLCAHCVTLLDVSAAGILLANEKDTMQTIAASDEATHLLELFALQHNQGPCLECYRSGTARTNIDLNSPNATSAWPAFAARARRSGFRTSHVFPLRLRNRAVGALNVFHTSLQPLSPQDASLAQALADVATIALLQQRDLDQEQAEKAQLQRALTTRVLIEQAKGILAERWNTNPDIAFTTLRTYARAHQLRISDCARQIIDQTLDTNDIPHP
;
A
#
# COMPACT_ATOMS: atom_id res chain seq x y z
N MET A 1 13.46 26.88 28.99
CA MET A 1 13.17 25.64 28.27
C MET A 1 14.30 25.45 27.28
N THR A 2 15.14 24.44 27.48
CA THR A 2 16.30 24.18 26.63
C THR A 2 15.77 23.67 25.27
N SER A 3 16.03 24.40 24.21
CA SER A 3 15.72 23.96 22.83
C SER A 3 16.50 22.67 22.57
N MET A 4 15.82 21.62 22.15
CA MET A 4 16.47 20.37 21.72
C MET A 4 17.41 20.65 20.55
N SER A 5 18.60 20.06 20.56
CA SER A 5 19.49 20.14 19.39
C SER A 5 18.85 19.39 18.21
N ARG A 6 19.24 19.76 16.98
CA ARG A 6 18.77 19.08 15.77
C ARG A 6 19.04 17.57 15.82
N GLU A 7 20.19 17.14 16.31
CA GLU A 7 20.54 15.75 16.47
C GLU A 7 19.60 15.00 17.44
N GLN A 8 19.20 15.66 18.53
CA GLN A 8 18.22 15.12 19.48
C GLN A 8 16.83 15.00 18.83
N GLN A 9 16.43 15.97 18.02
CA GLN A 9 15.15 15.95 17.28
C GLN A 9 15.14 14.80 16.27
N VAL A 10 16.19 14.63 15.48
CA VAL A 10 16.33 13.53 14.53
C VAL A 10 16.26 12.19 15.26
N SER A 11 17.02 12.02 16.35
CA SER A 11 17.00 10.78 17.13
C SER A 11 15.61 10.47 17.71
N ALA A 12 14.92 11.49 18.24
CA ALA A 12 13.56 11.32 18.78
C ALA A 12 12.55 10.89 17.70
N VAL A 13 12.64 11.48 16.51
CA VAL A 13 11.76 11.10 15.38
C VAL A 13 12.04 9.67 14.94
N PHE A 14 13.30 9.24 14.84
CA PHE A 14 13.61 7.86 14.46
C PHE A 14 13.14 6.84 15.51
N VAL A 15 13.20 7.16 16.79
CA VAL A 15 12.62 6.32 17.86
C VAL A 15 11.09 6.24 17.70
N GLN A 16 10.42 7.38 17.53
CA GLN A 16 8.97 7.44 17.34
C GLN A 16 8.52 6.65 16.10
N VAL A 17 9.25 6.79 15.01
CA VAL A 17 9.03 6.04 13.77
C VAL A 17 9.21 4.54 13.98
N ALA A 18 10.25 4.13 14.74
CA ALA A 18 10.46 2.72 15.05
C ALA A 18 9.34 2.14 15.93
N ASP A 19 8.88 2.89 16.92
CA ASP A 19 7.79 2.49 17.81
C ASP A 19 6.46 2.34 17.02
N SER A 20 6.20 3.25 16.09
CA SER A 20 4.98 3.22 15.24
C SER A 20 4.92 2.00 14.31
N LEU A 21 6.06 1.33 14.04
CA LEU A 21 6.11 0.12 13.21
C LEU A 21 5.79 -1.18 13.98
N ILE A 22 5.63 -1.11 15.31
CA ILE A 22 5.51 -2.31 16.17
C ILE A 22 4.05 -2.61 16.53
N ASP A 23 3.23 -1.61 16.87
CA ASP A 23 1.86 -1.78 17.37
C ASP A 23 0.82 -1.16 16.42
N ASP A 24 -0.31 -1.87 16.18
CA ASP A 24 -1.50 -1.44 15.41
C ASP A 24 -1.20 -0.51 14.22
N PHE A 25 -0.26 -0.96 13.37
CA PHE A 25 0.34 -0.16 12.32
C PHE A 25 -0.66 0.21 11.21
N ASP A 26 -1.00 1.51 11.11
CA ASP A 26 -1.68 2.09 9.96
C ASP A 26 -0.67 2.79 9.05
N LEU A 27 -0.49 2.24 7.84
CA LEU A 27 0.47 2.76 6.87
C LEU A 27 0.17 4.22 6.46
N ILE A 28 -1.10 4.59 6.31
CA ILE A 28 -1.48 5.94 5.85
C ILE A 28 -1.15 6.96 6.94
N GLU A 29 -1.60 6.70 8.18
CA GLU A 29 -1.30 7.56 9.33
C GLU A 29 0.21 7.70 9.55
N PHE A 30 0.95 6.60 9.45
CA PHE A 30 2.41 6.61 9.54
C PHE A 30 3.06 7.51 8.47
N LEU A 31 2.65 7.39 7.20
CA LEU A 31 3.22 8.19 6.11
C LEU A 31 2.84 9.68 6.21
N GLU A 32 1.65 10.00 6.73
CA GLU A 32 1.26 11.39 7.03
C GLU A 32 2.13 11.99 8.12
N GLN A 33 2.36 11.27 9.22
CA GLN A 33 3.27 11.68 10.28
C GLN A 33 4.71 11.84 9.74
N LEU A 34 5.16 10.95 8.87
CA LEU A 34 6.47 11.05 8.23
C LEU A 34 6.60 12.32 7.36
N CYS A 35 5.54 12.70 6.62
CA CYS A 35 5.50 13.97 5.89
C CYS A 35 5.63 15.17 6.85
N ALA A 36 4.93 15.15 7.99
CA ALA A 36 5.04 16.20 9.01
C ALA A 36 6.47 16.27 9.61
N HIS A 37 7.09 15.12 9.85
CA HIS A 37 8.49 15.06 10.28
C HIS A 37 9.45 15.60 9.21
N CYS A 38 9.22 15.32 7.93
CA CYS A 38 10.00 15.92 6.85
C CYS A 38 9.95 17.46 6.91
N VAL A 39 8.75 18.03 7.10
CA VAL A 39 8.59 19.49 7.22
C VAL A 39 9.42 20.05 8.38
N THR A 40 9.34 19.41 9.54
CA THR A 40 10.02 19.90 10.76
C THR A 40 11.54 19.71 10.71
N LEU A 41 12.00 18.53 10.28
CA LEU A 41 13.44 18.18 10.33
C LEU A 41 14.26 18.79 9.20
N LEU A 42 13.65 18.98 8.03
CA LEU A 42 14.34 19.53 6.85
C LEU A 42 14.12 21.04 6.69
N ASP A 43 13.30 21.65 7.57
CA ASP A 43 12.90 23.06 7.46
C ASP A 43 12.29 23.38 6.09
N VAL A 44 11.48 22.44 5.56
CA VAL A 44 10.79 22.61 4.28
C VAL A 44 9.34 23.06 4.51
N SER A 45 8.71 23.58 3.47
CA SER A 45 7.34 24.13 3.57
C SER A 45 6.27 23.06 3.51
N ALA A 46 6.53 21.96 2.80
CA ALA A 46 5.58 20.87 2.62
C ALA A 46 6.27 19.59 2.16
N ALA A 47 5.63 18.45 2.39
CA ALA A 47 6.07 17.14 1.93
C ALA A 47 4.89 16.28 1.45
N GLY A 48 5.14 15.38 0.50
CA GLY A 48 4.15 14.44 0.00
C GLY A 48 4.79 13.14 -0.46
N ILE A 49 4.07 12.04 -0.30
CA ILE A 49 4.51 10.69 -0.67
C ILE A 49 3.56 10.10 -1.70
N LEU A 50 4.15 9.63 -2.80
CA LEU A 50 3.47 8.93 -3.86
C LEU A 50 3.99 7.49 -3.92
N LEU A 51 3.09 6.53 -4.08
CA LEU A 51 3.43 5.11 -4.23
C LEU A 51 2.88 4.56 -5.54
N ALA A 52 3.61 3.62 -6.14
CA ALA A 52 3.12 2.85 -7.25
C ALA A 52 2.28 1.66 -6.76
N ASN A 53 1.11 1.47 -7.33
CA ASN A 53 0.29 0.29 -7.09
C ASN A 53 0.82 -0.91 -7.91
N GLU A 54 0.15 -2.07 -7.80
CA GLU A 54 0.51 -3.30 -8.51
C GLU A 54 0.49 -3.17 -10.04
N LYS A 55 -0.27 -2.19 -10.56
CA LYS A 55 -0.37 -1.90 -12.01
C LYS A 55 0.63 -0.85 -12.47
N ASP A 56 1.63 -0.54 -11.65
CA ASP A 56 2.67 0.47 -11.92
C ASP A 56 2.10 1.91 -12.09
N THR A 57 0.93 2.16 -11.51
CA THR A 57 0.28 3.47 -11.53
C THR A 57 0.55 4.18 -10.22
N MET A 58 1.10 5.40 -10.30
CA MET A 58 1.38 6.22 -9.13
C MET A 58 0.10 6.78 -8.51
N GLN A 59 0.05 6.81 -7.18
CA GLN A 59 -1.03 7.37 -6.39
C GLN A 59 -0.44 8.22 -5.27
N THR A 60 -1.10 9.33 -4.93
CA THR A 60 -0.78 10.12 -3.74
C THR A 60 -1.34 9.41 -2.53
N ILE A 61 -0.47 9.08 -1.57
CA ILE A 61 -0.87 8.33 -0.37
C ILE A 61 -0.90 9.23 0.86
N ALA A 62 0.10 10.12 1.01
CA ALA A 62 0.21 11.01 2.15
C ALA A 62 0.75 12.38 1.73
N ALA A 63 0.36 13.42 2.47
CA ALA A 63 0.88 14.77 2.31
C ALA A 63 0.82 15.51 3.66
N SER A 64 1.71 16.50 3.84
CA SER A 64 1.74 17.34 5.04
C SER A 64 0.55 18.29 5.15
N ASP A 65 -0.11 18.58 4.03
CA ASP A 65 -1.25 19.50 3.93
C ASP A 65 -2.08 19.23 2.65
N GLU A 66 -3.31 19.76 2.63
CA GLU A 66 -4.25 19.56 1.54
C GLU A 66 -3.78 20.21 0.22
N ALA A 67 -3.10 21.36 0.27
CA ALA A 67 -2.61 22.02 -0.94
C ALA A 67 -1.55 21.19 -1.65
N THR A 68 -0.69 20.53 -0.89
CA THR A 68 0.32 19.58 -1.38
C THR A 68 -0.34 18.34 -1.95
N HIS A 69 -1.33 17.78 -1.27
CA HIS A 69 -2.10 16.63 -1.77
C HIS A 69 -2.75 16.93 -3.14
N LEU A 70 -3.40 18.09 -3.27
CA LEU A 70 -4.01 18.52 -4.53
C LEU A 70 -2.98 18.80 -5.62
N LEU A 71 -1.79 19.28 -5.29
CA LEU A 71 -0.69 19.47 -6.25
C LEU A 71 -0.20 18.12 -6.79
N GLU A 72 -0.03 17.14 -5.93
CA GLU A 72 0.41 15.79 -6.32
C GLU A 72 -0.63 15.09 -7.19
N LEU A 73 -1.92 15.18 -6.84
CA LEU A 73 -3.01 14.67 -7.69
C LEU A 73 -2.99 15.33 -9.07
N PHE A 74 -2.76 16.65 -9.12
CA PHE A 74 -2.64 17.39 -10.38
C PHE A 74 -1.45 16.91 -11.21
N ALA A 75 -0.30 16.65 -10.58
CA ALA A 75 0.89 16.10 -11.25
C ALA A 75 0.58 14.75 -11.91
N LEU A 76 -0.11 13.86 -11.19
CA LEU A 76 -0.49 12.55 -11.70
C LEU A 76 -1.49 12.65 -12.86
N GLN A 77 -2.53 13.48 -12.75
CA GLN A 77 -3.52 13.68 -13.80
C GLN A 77 -2.92 14.17 -15.11
N HIS A 78 -1.89 15.03 -15.03
CA HIS A 78 -1.21 15.58 -16.20
C HIS A 78 0.02 14.78 -16.63
N ASN A 79 0.36 13.71 -15.91
CA ASN A 79 1.58 12.92 -16.09
C ASN A 79 2.85 13.81 -16.14
N GLN A 80 2.90 14.83 -15.29
CA GLN A 80 3.98 15.81 -15.21
C GLN A 80 4.46 15.97 -13.77
N GLY A 81 5.75 16.17 -13.61
CA GLY A 81 6.36 16.50 -12.32
C GLY A 81 7.64 15.71 -12.03
N PRO A 82 8.48 16.24 -11.15
CA PRO A 82 9.75 15.62 -10.81
C PRO A 82 9.60 14.27 -10.11
N CYS A 83 8.47 14.04 -9.41
CA CYS A 83 8.16 12.77 -8.75
C CYS A 83 8.06 11.60 -9.75
N LEU A 84 7.39 11.80 -10.88
CA LEU A 84 7.26 10.77 -11.91
C LEU A 84 8.60 10.43 -12.57
N GLU A 85 9.44 11.43 -12.81
CA GLU A 85 10.79 11.20 -13.34
C GLU A 85 11.70 10.52 -12.31
N CYS A 86 11.61 10.92 -11.04
CA CYS A 86 12.33 10.28 -9.94
C CYS A 86 11.93 8.81 -9.81
N TYR A 87 10.64 8.52 -9.84
CA TYR A 87 10.12 7.14 -9.81
C TYR A 87 10.67 6.31 -10.98
N ARG A 88 10.62 6.84 -12.21
CA ARG A 88 11.10 6.14 -13.42
C ARG A 88 12.61 5.93 -13.44
N SER A 89 13.39 6.94 -12.98
CA SER A 89 14.86 6.88 -12.99
C SER A 89 15.47 6.22 -11.75
N GLY A 90 14.71 6.12 -10.63
CA GLY A 90 15.24 5.71 -9.33
C GLY A 90 16.29 6.68 -8.75
N THR A 91 16.37 7.90 -9.26
CA THR A 91 17.42 8.88 -8.89
C THR A 91 16.80 10.10 -8.23
N ALA A 92 17.34 10.48 -7.08
CA ALA A 92 16.96 11.72 -6.40
C ALA A 92 17.28 12.95 -7.25
N ARG A 93 16.42 13.95 -7.17
CA ARG A 93 16.61 15.27 -7.79
C ARG A 93 16.38 16.35 -6.76
N THR A 94 17.39 17.14 -6.50
CA THR A 94 17.34 18.21 -5.51
C THR A 94 17.51 19.59 -6.16
N ASN A 95 17.07 20.62 -5.44
CA ASN A 95 17.25 22.01 -5.83
C ASN A 95 16.64 22.35 -7.21
N ILE A 96 15.44 21.81 -7.46
CA ILE A 96 14.70 22.11 -8.69
C ILE A 96 14.01 23.46 -8.54
N ASP A 97 14.54 24.50 -9.20
CA ASP A 97 13.85 25.80 -9.31
C ASP A 97 12.64 25.67 -10.25
N LEU A 98 11.43 25.80 -9.70
CA LEU A 98 10.18 25.69 -10.43
C LEU A 98 9.90 26.86 -11.40
N ASN A 99 10.74 27.93 -11.35
CA ASN A 99 10.74 29.02 -12.31
C ASN A 99 11.78 28.85 -13.42
N SER A 100 12.67 27.88 -13.30
CA SER A 100 13.72 27.68 -14.29
C SER A 100 13.14 27.32 -15.66
N PRO A 101 13.83 27.69 -16.78
CA PRO A 101 13.42 27.27 -18.11
C PRO A 101 13.31 25.74 -18.25
N ASN A 102 14.19 25.01 -17.56
CA ASN A 102 14.18 23.54 -17.58
C ASN A 102 12.89 22.98 -16.95
N ALA A 103 12.51 23.44 -15.76
CA ALA A 103 11.30 22.95 -15.08
C ALA A 103 10.02 23.36 -15.85
N THR A 104 9.98 24.59 -16.37
CA THR A 104 8.83 25.10 -17.13
C THR A 104 8.69 24.44 -18.49
N SER A 105 9.77 23.98 -19.10
CA SER A 105 9.75 23.22 -20.34
C SER A 105 9.41 21.74 -20.12
N ALA A 106 10.01 21.12 -19.11
CA ALA A 106 9.78 19.69 -18.82
C ALA A 106 8.37 19.43 -18.24
N TRP A 107 7.89 20.30 -17.36
CA TRP A 107 6.62 20.12 -16.63
C TRP A 107 5.80 21.41 -16.58
N PRO A 108 5.33 21.94 -17.73
CA PRO A 108 4.72 23.27 -17.81
C PRO A 108 3.47 23.43 -16.92
N ALA A 109 2.59 22.44 -16.92
CA ALA A 109 1.37 22.47 -16.12
C ALA A 109 1.68 22.32 -14.62
N PHE A 110 2.56 21.37 -14.25
CA PHE A 110 2.97 21.15 -12.86
C PHE A 110 3.69 22.39 -12.29
N ALA A 111 4.70 22.93 -12.98
CA ALA A 111 5.44 24.08 -12.54
C ALA A 111 4.53 25.31 -12.35
N ALA A 112 3.57 25.53 -13.26
CA ALA A 112 2.59 26.61 -13.12
C ALA A 112 1.66 26.41 -11.92
N ARG A 113 1.22 25.18 -11.65
CA ARG A 113 0.36 24.87 -10.51
C ARG A 113 1.11 25.01 -9.18
N ALA A 114 2.33 24.43 -9.09
CA ALA A 114 3.17 24.51 -7.90
C ALA A 114 3.46 25.98 -7.50
N ARG A 115 3.79 26.83 -8.46
CA ARG A 115 4.00 28.27 -8.22
C ARG A 115 2.74 28.97 -7.71
N ARG A 116 1.56 28.62 -8.22
CA ARG A 116 0.29 29.16 -7.72
C ARG A 116 -0.01 28.72 -6.29
N SER A 117 0.46 27.54 -5.90
CA SER A 117 0.42 27.07 -4.50
C SER A 117 1.52 27.70 -3.63
N GLY A 118 2.35 28.60 -4.16
CA GLY A 118 3.39 29.32 -3.42
C GLY A 118 4.75 28.63 -3.42
N PHE A 119 4.89 27.44 -4.02
CA PHE A 119 6.16 26.71 -4.03
C PHE A 119 7.11 27.26 -5.10
N ARG A 120 8.39 27.36 -4.73
CA ARG A 120 9.48 27.86 -5.59
C ARG A 120 10.52 26.79 -5.89
N THR A 121 10.76 25.90 -4.96
CA THR A 121 11.74 24.83 -5.10
C THR A 121 11.08 23.49 -4.76
N SER A 122 11.49 22.46 -5.48
CA SER A 122 11.11 21.06 -5.22
C SER A 122 12.38 20.20 -5.12
N HIS A 123 12.30 19.21 -4.23
CA HIS A 123 13.31 18.16 -4.10
C HIS A 123 12.55 16.84 -4.06
N VAL A 124 13.08 15.82 -4.71
CA VAL A 124 12.40 14.53 -4.78
C VAL A 124 13.38 13.39 -4.54
N PHE A 125 12.96 12.44 -3.74
CA PHE A 125 13.74 11.29 -3.31
C PHE A 125 12.99 10.01 -3.64
N PRO A 126 13.64 9.01 -4.26
CA PRO A 126 12.97 7.74 -4.55
C PRO A 126 12.78 6.89 -3.30
N LEU A 127 11.61 6.30 -3.17
CA LEU A 127 11.39 5.18 -2.26
C LEU A 127 11.93 3.93 -2.94
N ARG A 128 13.06 3.40 -2.45
CA ARG A 128 13.81 2.35 -3.13
C ARG A 128 13.60 0.98 -2.50
N LEU A 129 13.21 0.03 -3.33
CA LEU A 129 13.23 -1.38 -3.00
C LEU A 129 14.28 -2.07 -3.87
N ARG A 130 15.45 -2.40 -3.31
CA ARG A 130 16.60 -2.95 -4.05
C ARG A 130 16.98 -2.01 -5.21
N ASN A 131 16.86 -2.47 -6.46
CA ASN A 131 17.19 -1.72 -7.66
C ASN A 131 15.98 -1.02 -8.34
N ARG A 132 14.82 -1.00 -7.69
CA ARG A 132 13.59 -0.41 -8.23
C ARG A 132 13.03 0.63 -7.28
N ALA A 133 12.57 1.75 -7.81
CA ALA A 133 11.74 2.67 -7.06
C ALA A 133 10.32 2.12 -6.96
N VAL A 134 9.69 2.24 -5.79
CA VAL A 134 8.29 1.86 -5.52
C VAL A 134 7.43 3.09 -5.26
N GLY A 135 8.05 4.27 -5.21
CA GLY A 135 7.39 5.54 -4.97
C GLY A 135 8.38 6.69 -4.98
N ALA A 136 7.93 7.85 -4.54
CA ALA A 136 8.73 9.04 -4.39
C ALA A 136 8.25 9.88 -3.20
N LEU A 137 9.21 10.45 -2.45
CA LEU A 137 9.00 11.50 -1.46
C LEU A 137 9.32 12.84 -2.12
N ASN A 138 8.34 13.74 -2.20
CA ASN A 138 8.53 15.13 -2.58
C ASN A 138 8.62 16.01 -1.35
N VAL A 139 9.52 16.99 -1.38
CA VAL A 139 9.57 18.08 -0.41
C VAL A 139 9.64 19.41 -1.15
N PHE A 140 8.95 20.42 -0.64
CA PHE A 140 8.76 21.71 -1.30
C PHE A 140 9.16 22.86 -0.40
N HIS A 141 9.75 23.90 -1.02
CA HIS A 141 10.00 25.18 -0.37
C HIS A 141 9.25 26.33 -1.04
N THR A 142 8.82 27.29 -0.25
CA THR A 142 8.30 28.57 -0.73
C THR A 142 9.37 29.58 -1.09
N SER A 143 10.65 29.24 -0.87
CA SER A 143 11.82 30.03 -1.19
C SER A 143 12.78 29.29 -2.15
N LEU A 144 13.80 29.98 -2.64
CA LEU A 144 14.89 29.39 -3.44
C LEU A 144 16.04 28.84 -2.57
N GLN A 145 15.76 28.57 -1.31
CA GLN A 145 16.77 28.03 -0.40
C GLN A 145 17.17 26.62 -0.83
N PRO A 146 18.46 26.36 -1.05
CA PRO A 146 18.93 25.04 -1.44
C PRO A 146 18.91 24.09 -0.24
N LEU A 147 18.54 22.85 -0.49
CA LEU A 147 18.66 21.77 0.49
C LEU A 147 20.15 21.42 0.64
N SER A 148 20.63 21.39 1.87
CA SER A 148 22.03 21.01 2.14
C SER A 148 22.29 19.53 1.83
N PRO A 149 23.55 19.10 1.59
CA PRO A 149 23.86 17.69 1.41
C PRO A 149 23.45 16.82 2.61
N GLN A 150 23.55 17.36 3.83
CA GLN A 150 23.13 16.68 5.06
C GLN A 150 21.59 16.50 5.08
N ASP A 151 20.85 17.54 4.71
CA ASP A 151 19.37 17.47 4.63
C ASP A 151 18.91 16.55 3.51
N ALA A 152 19.60 16.54 2.37
CA ALA A 152 19.33 15.60 1.29
C ALA A 152 19.57 14.14 1.74
N SER A 153 20.61 13.88 2.52
CA SER A 153 20.87 12.56 3.11
C SER A 153 19.80 12.17 4.12
N LEU A 154 19.35 13.10 4.96
CA LEU A 154 18.28 12.88 5.92
C LEU A 154 16.93 12.61 5.21
N ALA A 155 16.61 13.39 4.16
CA ALA A 155 15.41 13.18 3.36
C ALA A 155 15.40 11.80 2.68
N GLN A 156 16.56 11.37 2.15
CA GLN A 156 16.67 10.00 1.61
C GLN A 156 16.49 8.94 2.69
N ALA A 157 17.06 9.13 3.90
CA ALA A 157 16.85 8.19 5.00
C ALA A 157 15.37 8.08 5.41
N LEU A 158 14.63 9.20 5.43
CA LEU A 158 13.19 9.20 5.68
C LEU A 158 12.41 8.50 4.55
N ALA A 159 12.81 8.68 3.28
CA ALA A 159 12.24 7.94 2.15
C ALA A 159 12.53 6.43 2.24
N ASP A 160 13.71 6.04 2.71
CA ASP A 160 14.06 4.62 2.91
C ASP A 160 13.23 4.01 4.06
N VAL A 161 12.95 4.76 5.13
CA VAL A 161 12.05 4.35 6.22
C VAL A 161 10.62 4.17 5.72
N ALA A 162 10.09 5.11 4.89
CA ALA A 162 8.78 4.93 4.24
C ALA A 162 8.72 3.65 3.40
N THR A 163 9.83 3.32 2.74
CA THR A 163 9.93 2.08 1.97
C THR A 163 9.85 0.83 2.85
N ILE A 164 10.54 0.84 4.00
CA ILE A 164 10.50 -0.27 4.97
C ILE A 164 9.08 -0.47 5.49
N ALA A 165 8.40 0.61 5.89
CA ALA A 165 7.01 0.57 6.35
C ALA A 165 6.06 -0.03 5.30
N LEU A 166 6.20 0.39 4.04
CA LEU A 166 5.42 -0.16 2.92
C LEU A 166 5.64 -1.66 2.73
N LEU A 167 6.88 -2.12 2.85
CA LEU A 167 7.19 -3.54 2.72
C LEU A 167 6.58 -4.35 3.85
N GLN A 168 6.71 -3.86 5.08
CA GLN A 168 6.12 -4.51 6.26
C GLN A 168 4.60 -4.66 6.10
N GLN A 169 3.92 -3.62 5.65
CA GLN A 169 2.48 -3.69 5.38
C GLN A 169 2.13 -4.74 4.32
N ARG A 170 2.87 -4.77 3.22
CA ARG A 170 2.65 -5.77 2.16
C ARG A 170 2.84 -7.21 2.64
N ASP A 171 3.87 -7.45 3.46
CA ASP A 171 4.14 -8.76 4.02
C ASP A 171 3.01 -9.19 4.97
N LEU A 172 2.49 -8.27 5.80
CA LEU A 172 1.35 -8.51 6.69
C LEU A 172 0.07 -8.82 5.90
N ASP A 173 -0.23 -8.04 4.85
CA ASP A 173 -1.40 -8.24 3.99
C ASP A 173 -1.35 -9.61 3.30
N GLN A 174 -0.17 -10.01 2.80
CA GLN A 174 0.04 -11.30 2.18
C GLN A 174 -0.15 -12.45 3.18
N GLU A 175 0.44 -12.36 4.37
CA GLU A 175 0.29 -13.36 5.41
C GLU A 175 -1.17 -13.54 5.83
N GLN A 176 -1.90 -12.44 5.98
CA GLN A 176 -3.34 -12.47 6.31
C GLN A 176 -4.16 -13.13 5.18
N ALA A 177 -3.86 -12.81 3.93
CA ALA A 177 -4.52 -13.40 2.77
C ALA A 177 -4.28 -14.92 2.71
N GLU A 178 -3.05 -15.37 2.94
CA GLU A 178 -2.68 -16.79 2.98
C GLU A 178 -3.38 -17.53 4.14
N LYS A 179 -3.38 -16.95 5.35
CA LYS A 179 -4.10 -17.48 6.52
C LYS A 179 -5.60 -17.62 6.23
N ALA A 180 -6.22 -16.60 5.65
CA ALA A 180 -7.64 -16.62 5.31
C ALA A 180 -7.96 -17.68 4.22
N GLN A 181 -7.07 -17.89 3.26
CA GLN A 181 -7.21 -18.92 2.24
C GLN A 181 -7.12 -20.32 2.85
N LEU A 182 -6.11 -20.56 3.71
CA LEU A 182 -5.93 -21.84 4.39
C LEU A 182 -7.12 -22.16 5.29
N GLN A 183 -7.60 -21.20 6.06
CA GLN A 183 -8.76 -21.36 6.93
C GLN A 183 -10.02 -21.73 6.13
N ARG A 184 -10.26 -21.06 5.00
CA ARG A 184 -11.37 -21.40 4.09
C ARG A 184 -11.26 -22.81 3.53
N ALA A 185 -10.05 -23.24 3.14
CA ALA A 185 -9.81 -24.60 2.63
C ALA A 185 -10.09 -25.67 3.70
N LEU A 186 -9.63 -25.45 4.94
CA LEU A 186 -9.89 -26.34 6.07
C LEU A 186 -11.39 -26.42 6.41
N THR A 187 -12.07 -25.28 6.50
CA THR A 187 -13.52 -25.23 6.74
C THR A 187 -14.29 -25.96 5.65
N THR A 188 -13.93 -25.74 4.38
CA THR A 188 -14.53 -26.42 3.24
C THR A 188 -14.35 -27.93 3.33
N ARG A 189 -13.14 -28.40 3.70
CA ARG A 189 -12.88 -29.84 3.87
C ARG A 189 -13.73 -30.45 4.97
N VAL A 190 -13.83 -29.77 6.13
CA VAL A 190 -14.68 -30.24 7.24
C VAL A 190 -16.13 -30.37 6.82
N LEU A 191 -16.70 -29.36 6.14
CA LEU A 191 -18.09 -29.41 5.64
C LEU A 191 -18.29 -30.58 4.66
N ILE A 192 -17.36 -30.81 3.76
CA ILE A 192 -17.45 -31.91 2.79
C ILE A 192 -17.39 -33.27 3.50
N GLU A 193 -16.48 -33.44 4.49
CA GLU A 193 -16.37 -34.68 5.25
C GLU A 193 -17.64 -34.97 6.08
N GLN A 194 -18.22 -33.93 6.69
CA GLN A 194 -19.51 -34.07 7.43
C GLN A 194 -20.63 -34.46 6.48
N ALA A 195 -20.83 -33.77 5.37
CA ALA A 195 -21.86 -34.08 4.39
C ALA A 195 -21.67 -35.49 3.80
N LYS A 196 -20.45 -35.88 3.52
CA LYS A 196 -20.07 -37.22 3.08
C LYS A 196 -20.48 -38.28 4.09
N GLY A 197 -20.23 -38.05 5.38
CA GLY A 197 -20.65 -38.93 6.46
C GLY A 197 -22.18 -39.08 6.57
N ILE A 198 -22.91 -37.97 6.48
CA ILE A 198 -24.39 -37.95 6.50
C ILE A 198 -24.94 -38.75 5.30
N LEU A 199 -24.44 -38.54 4.12
CA LEU A 199 -24.89 -39.25 2.92
C LEU A 199 -24.54 -40.74 2.95
N ALA A 200 -23.35 -41.09 3.42
CA ALA A 200 -22.90 -42.48 3.55
C ALA A 200 -23.79 -43.24 4.50
N GLU A 201 -24.18 -42.66 5.62
CA GLU A 201 -25.12 -43.26 6.60
C GLU A 201 -26.53 -43.41 6.00
N ARG A 202 -27.09 -42.32 5.44
CA ARG A 202 -28.44 -42.33 4.88
C ARG A 202 -28.61 -43.33 3.74
N TRP A 203 -27.62 -43.48 2.90
CA TRP A 203 -27.64 -44.37 1.75
C TRP A 203 -27.08 -45.76 2.04
N ASN A 204 -26.62 -46.01 3.26
CA ASN A 204 -25.95 -47.23 3.67
C ASN A 204 -24.80 -47.62 2.66
N THR A 205 -23.97 -46.67 2.32
CA THR A 205 -22.92 -46.80 1.31
C THR A 205 -21.55 -46.37 1.84
N ASN A 206 -20.52 -46.62 1.03
CA ASN A 206 -19.14 -46.19 1.34
C ASN A 206 -19.01 -44.65 1.23
N PRO A 207 -18.29 -43.97 2.17
CA PRO A 207 -18.07 -42.55 2.12
C PRO A 207 -17.46 -42.02 0.80
N ASP A 208 -16.61 -42.79 0.13
CA ASP A 208 -16.02 -42.39 -1.15
C ASP A 208 -17.04 -42.39 -2.30
N ILE A 209 -17.98 -43.33 -2.28
CA ILE A 209 -19.12 -43.37 -3.19
C ILE A 209 -20.03 -42.15 -2.94
N ALA A 210 -20.38 -41.88 -1.66
CA ALA A 210 -21.17 -40.72 -1.28
C ALA A 210 -20.53 -39.41 -1.73
N PHE A 211 -19.20 -39.26 -1.59
CA PHE A 211 -18.48 -38.12 -2.07
C PHE A 211 -18.54 -37.96 -3.59
N THR A 212 -18.36 -39.06 -4.32
CA THR A 212 -18.40 -39.04 -5.79
C THR A 212 -19.78 -38.61 -6.29
N THR A 213 -20.83 -39.11 -5.66
CA THR A 213 -22.24 -38.77 -5.97
C THR A 213 -22.49 -37.27 -5.67
N LEU A 214 -22.10 -36.78 -4.49
CA LEU A 214 -22.21 -35.36 -4.13
C LEU A 214 -21.48 -34.45 -5.13
N ARG A 215 -20.27 -34.83 -5.52
CA ARG A 215 -19.48 -34.09 -6.50
C ARG A 215 -20.14 -34.06 -7.89
N THR A 216 -20.74 -35.17 -8.31
CA THR A 216 -21.45 -35.27 -9.59
C THR A 216 -22.69 -34.39 -9.57
N TYR A 217 -23.48 -34.44 -8.48
CA TYR A 217 -24.64 -33.60 -8.27
C TYR A 217 -24.27 -32.10 -8.31
N ALA A 218 -23.27 -31.69 -7.54
CA ALA A 218 -22.82 -30.30 -7.50
C ALA A 218 -22.42 -29.79 -8.91
N ARG A 219 -21.69 -30.60 -9.69
CA ARG A 219 -21.32 -30.27 -11.08
C ARG A 219 -22.52 -30.14 -12.01
N ALA A 220 -23.47 -31.08 -11.93
CA ALA A 220 -24.67 -31.06 -12.77
C ALA A 220 -25.53 -29.80 -12.54
N HIS A 221 -25.54 -29.29 -11.30
CA HIS A 221 -26.31 -28.11 -10.91
C HIS A 221 -25.48 -26.83 -10.90
N GLN A 222 -24.21 -26.87 -11.36
CA GLN A 222 -23.27 -25.71 -11.37
C GLN A 222 -23.08 -25.07 -9.97
N LEU A 223 -23.17 -25.85 -8.92
CA LEU A 223 -22.95 -25.45 -7.54
C LEU A 223 -21.54 -25.78 -7.07
N ARG A 224 -21.06 -25.04 -6.08
CA ARG A 224 -19.83 -25.44 -5.38
C ARG A 224 -20.16 -26.63 -4.47
N ILE A 225 -19.26 -27.60 -4.42
CA ILE A 225 -19.44 -28.77 -3.54
C ILE A 225 -19.55 -28.37 -2.05
N SER A 226 -18.87 -27.30 -1.64
CA SER A 226 -18.99 -26.71 -0.30
C SER A 226 -20.38 -26.20 0.03
N ASP A 227 -21.08 -25.64 -0.96
CA ASP A 227 -22.41 -25.08 -0.78
C ASP A 227 -23.45 -26.20 -0.68
N CYS A 228 -23.31 -27.22 -1.55
CA CYS A 228 -24.11 -28.46 -1.44
C CYS A 228 -23.87 -29.16 -0.10
N ALA A 229 -22.61 -29.26 0.34
CA ALA A 229 -22.27 -29.87 1.62
C ALA A 229 -22.95 -29.12 2.81
N ARG A 230 -22.89 -27.79 2.77
CA ARG A 230 -23.57 -26.96 3.79
C ARG A 230 -25.07 -27.16 3.79
N GLN A 231 -25.72 -27.15 2.61
CA GLN A 231 -27.13 -27.36 2.48
C GLN A 231 -27.58 -28.75 3.01
N ILE A 232 -26.77 -29.78 2.85
CA ILE A 232 -27.03 -31.13 3.41
C ILE A 232 -26.93 -31.08 4.93
N ILE A 233 -25.91 -30.45 5.49
CA ILE A 233 -25.70 -30.31 6.93
C ILE A 233 -26.87 -29.51 7.57
N ASP A 234 -27.25 -28.40 6.94
CA ASP A 234 -28.32 -27.51 7.38
C ASP A 234 -29.72 -28.05 7.04
N GLN A 235 -29.81 -29.24 6.39
CA GLN A 235 -31.04 -29.91 5.97
C GLN A 235 -31.92 -29.06 5.03
N THR A 236 -31.32 -28.15 4.27
CA THR A 236 -32.03 -27.31 3.29
C THR A 236 -32.02 -27.94 1.89
N LEU A 237 -31.16 -28.89 1.62
CA LEU A 237 -31.17 -29.74 0.43
C LEU A 237 -31.73 -31.14 0.83
N ASP A 238 -32.80 -31.55 0.17
CA ASP A 238 -33.32 -32.92 0.36
C ASP A 238 -32.31 -33.91 -0.28
N THR A 239 -31.80 -34.82 0.52
CA THR A 239 -30.89 -35.86 0.05
C THR A 239 -31.54 -36.85 -0.91
N ASN A 240 -32.85 -36.88 -1.02
CA ASN A 240 -33.60 -37.67 -2.03
C ASN A 240 -33.49 -37.04 -3.44
N ASP A 241 -33.21 -35.73 -3.53
CA ASP A 241 -32.96 -35.03 -4.81
C ASP A 241 -31.60 -35.37 -5.39
N ILE A 242 -30.70 -35.95 -4.60
CA ILE A 242 -29.40 -36.40 -5.03
C ILE A 242 -29.54 -37.87 -5.51
N PRO A 243 -29.20 -38.22 -6.78
CA PRO A 243 -29.30 -39.58 -7.28
C PRO A 243 -28.55 -40.56 -6.36
N HIS A 244 -29.24 -41.62 -5.94
CA HIS A 244 -28.60 -42.69 -5.18
C HIS A 244 -27.51 -43.38 -6.01
N PRO A 245 -26.38 -43.79 -5.39
CA PRO A 245 -25.31 -44.46 -6.07
C PRO A 245 -25.73 -45.86 -6.57
#